data_de77ec7d4041b4f68ad2427b1ff40f98
#
_entry.id   de77ec7d4041b4f68ad2427b1ff40f98
#
_cell.length_a   1.000
_cell.length_b   1.000
_cell.length_c   1.000
_cell.angle_alpha   90.00
_cell.angle_beta   90.00
_cell.angle_gamma   90.00
#
_symmetry.space_group_name_H-M   'P 1'
#
loop_
_entity.id
_entity.type
_entity.pdbx_description
1 polymer ?
#
loop_
_entity_poly.entity_id
_entity_poly.type
_entity_poly.pdbx_seq_one_letter_code
_entity_poly.pdbx_strand_id
1 'polypeptide(L)'
;MTKSVLSFFTGVGLLDMGFRSADFDIVWHNEINTDFITGFKHGHSKLYGVNPNEINLFEGSIETINKSLVRDSISSGLIDNSDFGIIGGPPCPDFSNAGKNLGKDGENGKLTGIFVDIISDFKPKFFTLENVKGLIQKSTHRKYLADLLYKLSKDYCFDIRVLNALDYGIPQDRERLFVIGFKKSFIFDKLGYASLIDIEKINLQLIIELKKIKITNLDSFNWYDWPVNPLYANARERFNWPQRTPYGQNPTKPNSIPSNLLVQSSVFTPSIDDLANQNDVFKAYSDKFNIIDEGDISGKSFKRLHRWRFSPTAAYGNNEVHLHPYKPRRLSVREVMRIQSVPDKFELPNSMTLSSKFKTISNGVPVVLAKEIAQSISNFIE
;
A
#
# COMPACT_ATOMS: atom_id res chain seq x y z
N MET A 1 -9.02 -11.62 -22.00
CA MET A 1 -7.80 -10.83 -22.33
C MET A 1 -7.02 -10.65 -21.05
N THR A 2 -5.70 -10.88 -21.05
CA THR A 2 -4.85 -10.66 -19.88
C THR A 2 -4.74 -9.16 -19.62
N LYS A 3 -5.02 -8.74 -18.38
CA LYS A 3 -4.98 -7.33 -17.96
C LYS A 3 -3.54 -7.00 -17.57
N SER A 4 -2.73 -6.54 -18.54
CA SER A 4 -1.31 -6.22 -18.31
C SER A 4 -1.10 -4.97 -17.47
N VAL A 5 -0.11 -4.99 -16.58
CA VAL A 5 0.22 -3.87 -15.68
C VAL A 5 1.73 -3.65 -15.60
N LEU A 6 2.14 -2.38 -15.59
CA LEU A 6 3.49 -1.94 -15.24
C LEU A 6 3.51 -1.46 -13.80
N SER A 7 4.42 -1.98 -12.99
CA SER A 7 4.58 -1.63 -11.58
C SER A 7 5.81 -0.78 -11.35
N PHE A 8 5.63 0.37 -10.71
CA PHE A 8 6.71 1.30 -10.35
C PHE A 8 6.85 1.38 -8.84
N PHE A 9 8.09 1.58 -8.36
CA PHE A 9 8.40 1.56 -6.93
C PHE A 9 7.95 0.25 -6.27
N THR A 10 8.21 -0.83 -6.95
CA THR A 10 7.67 -2.17 -6.66
C THR A 10 7.96 -2.63 -5.21
N GLY A 11 9.09 -2.21 -4.60
CA GLY A 11 9.52 -2.72 -3.31
C GLY A 11 9.76 -4.23 -3.37
N VAL A 12 9.12 -4.97 -2.47
CA VAL A 12 9.07 -6.46 -2.56
C VAL A 12 7.75 -6.96 -3.17
N GLY A 13 6.99 -6.09 -3.84
CA GLY A 13 5.83 -6.48 -4.65
C GLY A 13 4.53 -6.70 -3.88
N LEU A 14 4.31 -6.04 -2.73
CA LEU A 14 3.05 -6.24 -1.99
C LEU A 14 1.83 -5.74 -2.77
N LEU A 15 1.94 -4.58 -3.45
CA LEU A 15 0.90 -4.07 -4.33
C LEU A 15 0.67 -5.03 -5.51
N ASP A 16 1.76 -5.50 -6.10
CA ASP A 16 1.75 -6.44 -7.23
C ASP A 16 1.05 -7.76 -6.86
N MET A 17 1.31 -8.30 -5.66
CA MET A 17 0.63 -9.51 -5.17
C MET A 17 -0.89 -9.33 -5.13
N GLY A 18 -1.36 -8.16 -4.70
CA GLY A 18 -2.78 -7.82 -4.69
C GLY A 18 -3.37 -7.80 -6.09
N PHE A 19 -2.71 -7.13 -7.04
CA PHE A 19 -3.14 -7.06 -8.43
C PHE A 19 -3.11 -8.44 -9.10
N ARG A 20 -2.05 -9.24 -8.91
CA ARG A 20 -2.00 -10.64 -9.39
C ARG A 20 -3.14 -11.48 -8.83
N SER A 21 -3.53 -11.26 -7.58
CA SER A 21 -4.65 -11.97 -6.95
C SER A 21 -6.04 -11.58 -7.48
N ALA A 22 -6.11 -10.55 -8.34
CA ALA A 22 -7.28 -10.09 -9.07
C ALA A 22 -7.11 -10.26 -10.60
N ASP A 23 -6.30 -11.26 -11.01
CA ASP A 23 -6.07 -11.69 -12.38
C ASP A 23 -5.43 -10.63 -13.30
N PHE A 24 -4.66 -9.69 -12.71
CA PHE A 24 -3.76 -8.83 -13.48
C PHE A 24 -2.40 -9.50 -13.68
N ASP A 25 -1.84 -9.33 -14.86
CA ASP A 25 -0.48 -9.77 -15.17
C ASP A 25 0.49 -8.58 -15.03
N ILE A 26 1.40 -8.65 -14.06
CA ILE A 26 2.42 -7.61 -13.88
C ILE A 26 3.61 -7.99 -14.76
N VAL A 27 3.68 -7.36 -15.92
CA VAL A 27 4.61 -7.72 -16.99
C VAL A 27 5.94 -6.96 -16.91
N TRP A 28 6.01 -5.89 -16.10
CA TRP A 28 7.20 -5.08 -15.93
C TRP A 28 7.23 -4.42 -14.56
N HIS A 29 8.43 -4.31 -13.97
CA HIS A 29 8.65 -3.80 -12.63
C HIS A 29 9.77 -2.77 -12.60
N ASN A 30 9.76 -1.83 -11.62
CA ASN A 30 10.86 -0.93 -11.33
C ASN A 30 11.12 -0.80 -9.83
N GLU A 31 12.37 -0.96 -9.44
CA GLU A 31 12.85 -0.71 -8.09
C GLU A 31 14.34 -0.28 -8.14
N ILE A 32 14.73 0.65 -7.26
CA ILE A 32 16.11 1.13 -7.17
C ILE A 32 16.89 0.48 -6.02
N ASN A 33 16.21 0.05 -4.96
CA ASN A 33 16.87 -0.45 -3.76
C ASN A 33 17.29 -1.91 -3.94
N THR A 34 18.58 -2.18 -3.92
CA THR A 34 19.16 -3.51 -4.16
C THR A 34 18.68 -4.58 -3.18
N ASP A 35 18.48 -4.23 -1.89
CA ASP A 35 17.94 -5.15 -0.91
C ASP A 35 16.47 -5.50 -1.24
N PHE A 36 15.67 -4.51 -1.66
CA PHE A 36 14.27 -4.74 -2.02
C PHE A 36 14.17 -5.59 -3.30
N ILE A 37 15.02 -5.32 -4.29
CA ILE A 37 15.15 -6.13 -5.52
C ILE A 37 15.46 -7.59 -5.16
N THR A 38 16.44 -7.81 -4.29
CA THR A 38 16.82 -9.14 -3.82
C THR A 38 15.64 -9.84 -3.13
N GLY A 39 14.94 -9.13 -2.26
CA GLY A 39 13.74 -9.62 -1.57
C GLY A 39 12.59 -9.93 -2.54
N PHE A 40 12.37 -9.05 -3.52
CA PHE A 40 11.37 -9.22 -4.56
C PHE A 40 11.61 -10.49 -5.39
N LYS A 41 12.79 -10.62 -5.98
CA LYS A 41 13.15 -11.76 -6.82
C LYS A 41 13.04 -13.09 -6.05
N HIS A 42 13.57 -13.14 -4.83
CA HIS A 42 13.50 -14.34 -4.00
C HIS A 42 12.06 -14.67 -3.60
N GLY A 43 11.33 -13.70 -3.06
CA GLY A 43 9.99 -13.92 -2.53
C GLY A 43 8.98 -14.29 -3.63
N HIS A 44 9.06 -13.66 -4.80
CA HIS A 44 8.19 -13.99 -5.94
C HIS A 44 8.54 -15.37 -6.53
N SER A 45 9.81 -15.73 -6.59
CA SER A 45 10.21 -17.09 -6.97
C SER A 45 9.61 -18.15 -6.02
N LYS A 46 9.66 -17.91 -4.71
CA LYS A 46 9.07 -18.81 -3.71
C LYS A 46 7.54 -18.87 -3.80
N LEU A 47 6.91 -17.73 -3.97
CA LEU A 47 5.45 -17.62 -3.98
C LEU A 47 4.83 -18.21 -5.25
N TYR A 48 5.38 -17.88 -6.42
CA TYR A 48 4.80 -18.18 -7.73
C TYR A 48 5.55 -19.25 -8.52
N GLY A 49 6.73 -19.69 -8.07
CA GLY A 49 7.54 -20.65 -8.79
C GLY A 49 8.23 -20.10 -10.03
N VAL A 50 8.33 -18.78 -10.16
CA VAL A 50 8.95 -18.11 -11.32
C VAL A 50 10.47 -18.11 -11.19
N ASN A 51 11.18 -18.18 -12.33
CA ASN A 51 12.63 -18.00 -12.35
C ASN A 51 12.97 -16.54 -12.05
N PRO A 52 13.77 -16.23 -10.98
CA PRO A 52 14.10 -14.85 -10.62
C PRO A 52 14.81 -14.07 -11.74
N ASN A 53 15.51 -14.76 -12.66
CA ASN A 53 16.24 -14.14 -13.77
C ASN A 53 15.34 -13.81 -14.98
N GLU A 54 14.13 -14.35 -15.02
CA GLU A 54 13.14 -14.10 -16.07
C GLU A 54 12.16 -12.99 -15.70
N ILE A 55 12.24 -12.46 -14.47
CA ILE A 55 11.40 -11.35 -14.04
C ILE A 55 11.88 -10.07 -14.75
N ASN A 56 11.00 -9.45 -15.52
CA ASN A 56 11.28 -8.19 -16.19
C ASN A 56 11.29 -7.02 -15.20
N LEU A 57 12.44 -6.76 -14.59
CA LEU A 57 12.65 -5.77 -13.54
C LEU A 57 13.75 -4.78 -13.93
N PHE A 58 13.42 -3.51 -14.04
CA PHE A 58 14.37 -2.42 -14.17
C PHE A 58 14.95 -2.05 -12.81
N GLU A 59 16.22 -2.39 -12.60
CA GLU A 59 16.98 -2.16 -11.36
C GLU A 59 17.66 -0.79 -11.40
N GLY A 60 16.89 0.28 -11.14
CA GLY A 60 17.42 1.63 -11.23
C GLY A 60 16.41 2.72 -10.88
N SER A 61 16.89 3.97 -10.89
CA SER A 61 16.03 5.13 -10.63
C SER A 61 14.98 5.30 -11.72
N ILE A 62 13.75 5.62 -11.32
CA ILE A 62 12.69 6.01 -12.24
C ILE A 62 13.09 7.20 -13.14
N GLU A 63 14.02 8.05 -12.67
CA GLU A 63 14.55 9.20 -13.42
C GLU A 63 15.37 8.77 -14.64
N THR A 64 15.99 7.60 -14.58
CA THR A 64 16.89 7.08 -15.63
C THR A 64 16.21 6.08 -16.57
N ILE A 65 14.91 5.85 -16.40
CA ILE A 65 14.17 4.92 -17.25
C ILE A 65 14.21 5.39 -18.70
N ASN A 66 14.80 4.56 -19.55
CA ASN A 66 14.70 4.77 -21.00
C ASN A 66 13.29 4.43 -21.46
N LYS A 67 12.48 5.47 -21.67
CA LYS A 67 11.07 5.36 -22.06
C LYS A 67 10.88 4.62 -23.39
N SER A 68 11.89 4.64 -24.30
CA SER A 68 11.80 3.87 -25.54
C SER A 68 11.87 2.37 -25.28
N LEU A 69 12.77 1.90 -24.41
CA LEU A 69 12.86 0.46 -24.08
C LEU A 69 11.58 -0.06 -23.43
N VAL A 70 10.94 0.74 -22.57
CA VAL A 70 9.64 0.36 -21.99
C VAL A 70 8.55 0.31 -23.07
N ARG A 71 8.54 1.29 -24.00
CA ARG A 71 7.63 1.30 -25.15
C ARG A 71 7.89 0.14 -26.10
N ASP A 72 9.15 -0.22 -26.33
CA ASP A 72 9.53 -1.35 -27.17
C ASP A 72 9.08 -2.68 -26.54
N SER A 73 9.13 -2.80 -25.22
CA SER A 73 8.54 -3.92 -24.47
C SER A 73 7.01 -3.96 -24.59
N ILE A 74 6.37 -2.79 -24.66
CA ILE A 74 4.93 -2.66 -24.95
C ILE A 74 4.64 -3.02 -26.42
N SER A 75 5.46 -2.54 -27.35
CA SER A 75 5.27 -2.69 -28.81
C SER A 75 5.60 -4.10 -29.32
N SER A 76 6.47 -4.84 -28.63
CA SER A 76 6.89 -6.20 -29.04
C SER A 76 5.83 -7.29 -28.81
N GLY A 77 4.61 -6.91 -28.43
CA GLY A 77 3.49 -7.83 -28.20
C GLY A 77 3.48 -8.49 -26.82
N LEU A 78 4.42 -8.12 -25.94
CA LEU A 78 4.38 -8.49 -24.52
C LEU A 78 3.24 -7.78 -23.78
N ILE A 79 2.77 -6.65 -24.31
CA ILE A 79 1.68 -5.85 -23.76
C ILE A 79 0.79 -5.42 -24.93
N ASP A 80 -0.51 -5.66 -24.81
CA ASP A 80 -1.46 -5.09 -25.76
C ASP A 80 -1.38 -3.56 -25.68
N ASN A 81 -0.97 -2.91 -26.76
CA ASN A 81 -0.68 -1.48 -26.84
C ASN A 81 -1.86 -0.57 -26.42
N SER A 82 -3.07 -1.10 -26.34
CA SER A 82 -4.28 -0.34 -26.03
C SER A 82 -4.79 -0.50 -24.61
N ASP A 83 -4.41 -1.56 -23.87
CA ASP A 83 -5.17 -2.06 -22.70
C ASP A 83 -4.30 -2.37 -21.47
N PHE A 84 -3.21 -1.64 -21.24
CA PHE A 84 -2.41 -1.83 -20.02
C PHE A 84 -2.71 -0.80 -18.92
N GLY A 85 -2.39 -1.17 -17.68
CA GLY A 85 -2.44 -0.30 -16.51
C GLY A 85 -1.05 0.09 -16.00
N ILE A 86 -0.98 1.16 -15.22
CA ILE A 86 0.21 1.55 -14.45
C ILE A 86 -0.16 1.62 -12.98
N ILE A 87 0.62 0.96 -12.12
CA ILE A 87 0.47 1.05 -10.67
C ILE A 87 1.78 1.50 -10.01
N GLY A 88 1.68 2.21 -8.87
CA GLY A 88 2.87 2.57 -8.13
C GLY A 88 2.59 3.31 -6.83
N GLY A 89 3.52 3.15 -5.88
CA GLY A 89 3.55 3.88 -4.63
C GLY A 89 4.86 4.66 -4.49
N PRO A 90 4.97 5.87 -5.06
CA PRO A 90 6.18 6.66 -4.94
C PRO A 90 6.52 6.96 -3.48
N PRO A 91 7.81 6.89 -3.08
CA PRO A 91 8.23 7.03 -1.69
C PRO A 91 7.84 8.40 -1.12
N CYS A 92 7.38 8.41 0.12
CA CYS A 92 6.75 9.54 0.76
C CYS A 92 7.35 10.03 2.08
N PRO A 93 8.68 9.95 2.34
CA PRO A 93 9.25 10.50 3.57
C PRO A 93 8.98 12.00 3.74
N ASP A 94 8.86 12.75 2.63
CA ASP A 94 8.68 14.20 2.65
C ASP A 94 7.24 14.64 2.93
N PHE A 95 6.27 13.72 2.86
CA PHE A 95 4.85 13.98 3.14
C PHE A 95 4.36 13.26 4.40
N SER A 96 5.15 12.38 5.01
CA SER A 96 4.74 11.63 6.20
C SER A 96 4.96 12.43 7.48
N ASN A 97 4.09 12.24 8.49
CA ASN A 97 4.25 12.86 9.81
C ASN A 97 5.52 12.41 10.56
N ALA A 98 6.08 11.27 10.20
CA ALA A 98 7.33 10.73 10.75
C ALA A 98 8.57 11.14 9.95
N GLY A 99 8.41 11.78 8.78
CA GLY A 99 9.48 12.16 7.87
C GLY A 99 9.93 13.61 8.02
N LYS A 100 10.81 14.04 7.09
CA LYS A 100 11.40 15.40 7.10
C LYS A 100 10.42 16.52 6.72
N ASN A 101 9.21 16.19 6.24
CA ASN A 101 8.17 17.14 5.83
C ASN A 101 8.61 18.21 4.80
N LEU A 102 9.57 17.92 3.91
CA LEU A 102 10.08 18.83 2.89
C LEU A 102 9.09 19.04 1.73
N GLY A 103 8.03 18.24 1.63
CA GLY A 103 7.00 18.35 0.60
C GLY A 103 7.56 18.14 -0.81
N LYS A 104 7.08 18.96 -1.77
CA LYS A 104 7.46 18.87 -3.20
C LYS A 104 8.96 19.15 -3.46
N ASP A 105 9.60 19.89 -2.57
CA ASP A 105 11.01 20.33 -2.73
C ASP A 105 11.99 19.29 -2.18
N GLY A 106 11.49 18.25 -1.49
CA GLY A 106 12.25 17.07 -1.11
C GLY A 106 12.50 16.13 -2.28
N GLU A 107 13.59 15.36 -2.22
CA GLU A 107 13.96 14.38 -3.26
C GLU A 107 12.80 13.40 -3.56
N ASN A 108 12.10 12.94 -2.52
CA ASN A 108 10.98 12.01 -2.68
C ASN A 108 9.71 12.70 -3.21
N GLY A 109 9.52 13.99 -2.93
CA GLY A 109 8.40 14.77 -3.50
C GLY A 109 8.47 14.84 -5.02
N LYS A 110 9.68 14.98 -5.58
CA LYS A 110 9.94 14.98 -7.03
C LYS A 110 9.55 13.65 -7.68
N LEU A 111 9.77 12.51 -7.01
CA LEU A 111 9.49 11.20 -7.56
C LEU A 111 7.99 10.98 -7.83
N THR A 112 7.10 11.57 -7.03
CA THR A 112 5.66 11.56 -7.32
C THR A 112 5.34 12.32 -8.63
N GLY A 113 6.01 13.44 -8.86
CA GLY A 113 5.87 14.22 -10.10
C GLY A 113 6.35 13.43 -11.31
N ILE A 114 7.50 12.76 -11.23
CA ILE A 114 8.05 11.93 -12.30
C ILE A 114 7.13 10.74 -12.62
N PHE A 115 6.54 10.13 -11.59
CA PHE A 115 5.56 9.06 -11.79
C PHE A 115 4.32 9.56 -12.56
N VAL A 116 3.82 10.74 -12.24
CA VAL A 116 2.72 11.39 -12.98
C VAL A 116 3.15 11.71 -14.42
N ASP A 117 4.39 12.10 -14.65
CA ASP A 117 4.93 12.32 -15.99
C ASP A 117 4.97 11.04 -16.81
N ILE A 118 5.34 9.92 -16.21
CA ILE A 118 5.32 8.59 -16.84
C ILE A 118 3.88 8.20 -17.21
N ILE A 119 2.91 8.38 -16.31
CA ILE A 119 1.50 8.12 -16.63
C ILE A 119 1.04 8.97 -17.82
N SER A 120 1.40 10.26 -17.84
CA SER A 120 1.05 11.18 -18.93
C SER A 120 1.70 10.82 -20.26
N ASP A 121 2.92 10.26 -20.23
CA ASP A 121 3.69 9.90 -21.43
C ASP A 121 3.28 8.54 -22.01
N PHE A 122 3.03 7.54 -21.15
CA PHE A 122 2.66 6.20 -21.59
C PHE A 122 1.16 6.04 -21.88
N LYS A 123 0.35 6.89 -21.31
CA LYS A 123 -1.10 6.94 -21.51
C LYS A 123 -1.81 5.58 -21.31
N PRO A 124 -1.60 4.90 -20.14
CA PRO A 124 -2.28 3.65 -19.84
C PRO A 124 -3.81 3.80 -19.86
N LYS A 125 -4.53 2.68 -20.00
CA LYS A 125 -6.01 2.66 -19.88
C LYS A 125 -6.46 3.10 -18.49
N PHE A 126 -5.75 2.63 -17.45
CA PHE A 126 -5.95 3.04 -16.05
C PHE A 126 -4.62 3.21 -15.33
N PHE A 127 -4.65 3.95 -14.23
CA PHE A 127 -3.53 4.02 -13.30
C PHE A 127 -4.01 3.96 -11.84
N THR A 128 -3.11 3.49 -10.97
CA THR A 128 -3.27 3.57 -9.51
C THR A 128 -2.03 4.20 -8.90
N LEU A 129 -2.20 5.33 -8.22
CA LEU A 129 -1.17 5.98 -7.44
C LEU A 129 -1.52 5.80 -5.96
N GLU A 130 -0.64 5.12 -5.22
CA GLU A 130 -0.75 4.99 -3.77
C GLU A 130 0.17 5.98 -3.06
N ASN A 131 -0.28 6.51 -1.92
CA ASN A 131 0.54 7.34 -1.07
C ASN A 131 0.04 7.37 0.38
N VAL A 132 0.76 8.05 1.29
CA VAL A 132 0.31 8.24 2.66
C VAL A 132 -0.78 9.31 2.74
N LYS A 133 -1.70 9.21 3.71
CA LYS A 133 -2.74 10.21 4.00
C LYS A 133 -2.16 11.62 4.21
N GLY A 134 -0.89 11.74 4.66
CA GLY A 134 -0.21 13.02 4.83
C GLY A 134 -0.20 13.91 3.58
N LEU A 135 -0.29 13.33 2.39
CA LEU A 135 -0.36 14.07 1.12
C LEU A 135 -1.60 14.95 1.01
N ILE A 136 -2.70 14.61 1.70
CA ILE A 136 -3.94 15.42 1.72
C ILE A 136 -4.17 16.16 3.05
N GLN A 137 -3.35 15.96 4.08
CA GLN A 137 -3.56 16.59 5.38
C GLN A 137 -3.10 18.05 5.41
N LYS A 138 -1.91 18.34 4.87
CA LYS A 138 -1.35 19.70 4.84
C LYS A 138 -1.74 20.45 3.57
N SER A 139 -2.08 21.74 3.69
CA SER A 139 -2.50 22.56 2.54
C SER A 139 -1.44 22.65 1.44
N THR A 140 -0.14 22.72 1.80
CA THR A 140 0.97 22.72 0.84
C THR A 140 1.06 21.43 0.04
N HIS A 141 0.88 20.28 0.71
CA HIS A 141 0.89 18.97 0.07
C HIS A 141 -0.33 18.77 -0.83
N ARG A 142 -1.52 19.22 -0.38
CA ARG A 142 -2.74 19.17 -1.20
C ARG A 142 -2.63 20.01 -2.47
N LYS A 143 -2.05 21.22 -2.38
CA LYS A 143 -1.81 22.07 -3.57
C LYS A 143 -0.93 21.35 -4.58
N TYR A 144 0.13 20.70 -4.12
CA TYR A 144 1.00 19.91 -4.98
C TYR A 144 0.23 18.75 -5.63
N LEU A 145 -0.53 17.97 -4.86
CA LEU A 145 -1.40 16.92 -5.41
C LEU A 145 -2.38 17.49 -6.44
N ALA A 146 -3.02 18.62 -6.15
CA ALA A 146 -3.93 19.28 -7.06
C ALA A 146 -3.28 19.67 -8.40
N ASP A 147 -2.03 20.13 -8.37
CA ASP A 147 -1.28 20.47 -9.59
C ASP A 147 -0.95 19.21 -10.41
N LEU A 148 -0.60 18.12 -9.75
CA LEU A 148 -0.38 16.82 -10.41
C LEU A 148 -1.68 16.27 -11.03
N LEU A 149 -2.79 16.33 -10.30
CA LEU A 149 -4.11 15.91 -10.80
C LEU A 149 -4.59 16.80 -11.95
N TYR A 150 -4.31 18.12 -11.90
CA TYR A 150 -4.59 19.01 -13.01
C TYR A 150 -3.83 18.61 -14.28
N LYS A 151 -2.57 18.19 -14.14
CA LYS A 151 -1.81 17.65 -15.28
C LYS A 151 -2.46 16.40 -15.85
N LEU A 152 -2.85 15.45 -15.01
CA LEU A 152 -3.51 14.20 -15.41
C LEU A 152 -4.92 14.44 -15.97
N SER A 153 -5.64 15.50 -15.55
CA SER A 153 -6.99 15.80 -16.01
C SER A 153 -7.09 16.10 -17.50
N LYS A 154 -5.98 16.29 -18.21
CA LYS A 154 -5.96 16.43 -19.67
C LYS A 154 -6.40 15.15 -20.37
N ASP A 155 -5.91 14.01 -19.91
CA ASP A 155 -6.12 12.71 -20.54
C ASP A 155 -6.99 11.75 -19.70
N TYR A 156 -7.21 12.04 -18.40
CA TYR A 156 -7.84 11.13 -17.45
C TYR A 156 -9.01 11.74 -16.68
N CYS A 157 -10.00 10.91 -16.41
CA CYS A 157 -10.91 11.05 -15.28
C CYS A 157 -10.34 10.26 -14.10
N PHE A 158 -10.36 10.82 -12.89
CA PHE A 158 -9.79 10.19 -11.70
C PHE A 158 -10.68 10.37 -10.47
N ASP A 159 -10.49 9.52 -9.50
CA ASP A 159 -11.12 9.61 -8.19
C ASP A 159 -10.07 9.40 -7.11
N ILE A 160 -10.30 9.96 -5.90
CA ILE A 160 -9.37 9.84 -4.78
C ILE A 160 -10.10 9.39 -3.52
N ARG A 161 -9.46 8.48 -2.77
CA ARG A 161 -10.00 8.03 -1.48
C ARG A 161 -8.90 7.65 -0.51
N VAL A 162 -9.16 7.89 0.79
CA VAL A 162 -8.35 7.31 1.87
C VAL A 162 -9.03 6.04 2.33
N LEU A 163 -8.33 4.93 2.25
CA LEU A 163 -8.81 3.62 2.66
C LEU A 163 -8.04 3.14 3.90
N ASN A 164 -8.75 2.53 4.84
CA ASN A 164 -8.15 1.91 6.01
C ASN A 164 -8.12 0.39 5.85
N ALA A 165 -6.97 -0.23 6.05
CA ALA A 165 -6.79 -1.67 5.96
C ALA A 165 -7.75 -2.46 6.87
N LEU A 166 -8.12 -1.91 8.04
CA LEU A 166 -9.11 -2.51 8.94
C LEU A 166 -10.45 -2.76 8.25
N ASP A 167 -10.89 -1.86 7.38
CA ASP A 167 -12.18 -1.93 6.70
C ASP A 167 -12.23 -3.05 5.64
N TYR A 168 -11.11 -3.74 5.44
CA TYR A 168 -10.94 -4.86 4.50
C TYR A 168 -10.54 -6.17 5.20
N GLY A 169 -10.75 -6.26 6.52
CA GLY A 169 -10.48 -7.48 7.27
C GLY A 169 -9.01 -7.73 7.59
N ILE A 170 -8.17 -6.70 7.53
CA ILE A 170 -6.75 -6.78 7.85
C ILE A 170 -6.55 -6.30 9.30
N PRO A 171 -5.79 -7.01 10.14
CA PRO A 171 -5.63 -6.67 11.55
C PRO A 171 -4.67 -5.48 11.78
N GLN A 172 -4.85 -4.41 11.01
CA GLN A 172 -3.98 -3.24 11.04
C GLN A 172 -4.75 -1.94 10.79
N ASP A 173 -4.64 -0.97 11.70
CA ASP A 173 -5.08 0.40 11.49
C ASP A 173 -4.06 1.14 10.62
N ARG A 174 -4.30 1.10 9.29
CA ARG A 174 -3.41 1.67 8.28
C ARG A 174 -4.18 2.39 7.21
N GLU A 175 -4.12 3.70 7.23
CA GLU A 175 -4.74 4.56 6.22
C GLU A 175 -3.76 4.84 5.06
N ARG A 176 -4.26 4.70 3.83
CA ARG A 176 -3.53 5.05 2.61
C ARG A 176 -4.42 5.83 1.65
N LEU A 177 -3.83 6.83 1.02
CA LEU A 177 -4.45 7.56 -0.07
C LEU A 177 -4.27 6.78 -1.36
N PHE A 178 -5.34 6.62 -2.10
CA PHE A 178 -5.32 6.10 -3.46
C PHE A 178 -5.89 7.12 -4.42
N VAL A 179 -5.26 7.23 -5.58
CA VAL A 179 -5.79 7.90 -6.76
C VAL A 179 -5.93 6.84 -7.84
N ILE A 180 -7.15 6.62 -8.32
CA ILE A 180 -7.43 5.75 -9.47
C ILE A 180 -7.86 6.65 -10.61
N GLY A 181 -7.30 6.44 -11.80
CA GLY A 181 -7.68 7.18 -12.98
C GLY A 181 -7.88 6.28 -14.19
N PHE A 182 -8.84 6.67 -15.02
CA PHE A 182 -9.16 6.00 -16.28
C PHE A 182 -9.07 6.98 -17.43
N LYS A 183 -8.57 6.51 -18.58
CA LYS A 183 -8.43 7.32 -19.78
C LYS A 183 -9.80 7.85 -20.24
N LYS A 184 -9.89 9.11 -20.64
CA LYS A 184 -11.14 9.75 -21.03
C LYS A 184 -11.83 9.05 -22.21
N SER A 185 -11.07 8.55 -23.18
CA SER A 185 -11.62 7.75 -24.27
C SER A 185 -12.33 6.50 -23.77
N PHE A 186 -11.72 5.78 -22.80
CA PHE A 186 -12.35 4.62 -22.18
C PHE A 186 -13.63 4.99 -21.40
N ILE A 187 -13.61 6.10 -20.64
CA ILE A 187 -14.81 6.58 -19.95
C ILE A 187 -15.92 6.96 -20.93
N PHE A 188 -15.57 7.62 -22.02
CA PHE A 188 -16.51 7.96 -23.11
C PHE A 188 -17.14 6.69 -23.70
N ASP A 189 -16.32 5.72 -24.07
CA ASP A 189 -16.78 4.47 -24.68
C ASP A 189 -17.66 3.64 -23.74
N LYS A 190 -17.34 3.64 -22.44
CA LYS A 190 -18.06 2.85 -21.42
C LYS A 190 -19.33 3.51 -20.89
N LEU A 191 -19.28 4.80 -20.58
CA LEU A 191 -20.34 5.53 -19.86
C LEU A 191 -21.06 6.57 -20.71
N GLY A 192 -20.55 6.89 -21.91
CA GLY A 192 -21.09 7.89 -22.83
C GLY A 192 -20.64 9.32 -22.51
N TYR A 193 -20.92 10.22 -23.46
CA TYR A 193 -20.47 11.62 -23.44
C TYR A 193 -20.99 12.43 -22.24
N ALA A 194 -22.25 12.27 -21.89
CA ALA A 194 -22.86 13.02 -20.78
C ALA A 194 -22.15 12.70 -19.44
N SER A 195 -21.92 11.40 -19.16
CA SER A 195 -21.20 10.95 -17.96
C SER A 195 -19.76 11.45 -17.94
N LEU A 196 -19.05 11.42 -19.08
CA LEU A 196 -17.69 11.97 -19.17
C LEU A 196 -17.65 13.44 -18.76
N ILE A 197 -18.56 14.28 -19.30
CA ILE A 197 -18.60 15.71 -18.99
C ILE A 197 -18.90 15.95 -17.51
N ASP A 198 -19.80 15.19 -16.90
CA ASP A 198 -20.12 15.33 -15.48
C ASP A 198 -18.96 14.90 -14.58
N ILE A 199 -18.26 13.83 -14.91
CA ILE A 199 -17.06 13.41 -14.19
C ILE A 199 -15.94 14.45 -14.33
N GLU A 200 -15.74 15.04 -15.51
CA GLU A 200 -14.77 16.13 -15.70
C GLU A 200 -15.07 17.33 -14.81
N LYS A 201 -16.34 17.73 -14.68
CA LYS A 201 -16.76 18.80 -13.74
C LYS A 201 -16.43 18.43 -12.29
N ILE A 202 -16.76 17.21 -11.88
CA ILE A 202 -16.43 16.69 -10.54
C ILE A 202 -14.92 16.77 -10.30
N ASN A 203 -14.09 16.32 -11.24
CA ASN A 203 -12.64 16.34 -11.13
C ASN A 203 -12.08 17.77 -11.03
N LEU A 204 -12.63 18.74 -11.79
CA LEU A 204 -12.23 20.14 -11.67
C LEU A 204 -12.61 20.73 -10.31
N GLN A 205 -13.81 20.41 -9.79
CA GLN A 205 -14.24 20.83 -8.45
C GLN A 205 -13.35 20.23 -7.37
N LEU A 206 -12.98 18.95 -7.47
CA LEU A 206 -12.03 18.30 -6.56
C LEU A 206 -10.66 19.00 -6.56
N ILE A 207 -10.10 19.33 -7.74
CA ILE A 207 -8.84 20.05 -7.87
C ILE A 207 -8.92 21.43 -7.17
N ILE A 208 -10.02 22.14 -7.35
CA ILE A 208 -10.27 23.45 -6.70
C ILE A 208 -10.35 23.26 -5.18
N GLU A 209 -11.07 22.23 -4.71
CA GLU A 209 -11.23 21.94 -3.28
C GLU A 209 -9.88 21.64 -2.62
N LEU A 210 -9.04 20.82 -3.25
CA LEU A 210 -7.71 20.49 -2.75
C LEU A 210 -6.79 21.72 -2.57
N LYS A 211 -7.03 22.81 -3.32
CA LYS A 211 -6.26 24.07 -3.22
C LYS A 211 -6.69 24.96 -2.05
N LYS A 212 -7.84 24.71 -1.43
CA LYS A 212 -8.33 25.50 -0.30
C LYS A 212 -7.48 25.29 0.96
N ILE A 213 -7.46 26.30 1.84
CA ILE A 213 -6.81 26.20 3.15
C ILE A 213 -7.52 25.16 4.03
N LYS A 214 -8.85 25.22 4.07
CA LYS A 214 -9.71 24.23 4.72
C LYS A 214 -10.49 23.49 3.67
N ILE A 215 -10.51 22.18 3.71
CA ILE A 215 -11.26 21.32 2.80
C ILE A 215 -12.52 20.80 3.47
N THR A 216 -13.53 20.53 2.67
CA THR A 216 -14.74 19.79 3.04
C THR A 216 -14.48 18.28 2.96
N ASN A 217 -15.52 17.48 3.00
CA ASN A 217 -15.40 16.04 2.77
C ASN A 217 -15.03 15.77 1.30
N LEU A 218 -13.86 15.18 1.05
CA LEU A 218 -13.40 14.83 -0.30
C LEU A 218 -14.25 13.72 -0.94
N ASP A 219 -14.90 12.88 -0.15
CA ASP A 219 -15.76 11.80 -0.65
C ASP A 219 -17.01 12.35 -1.38
N SER A 220 -17.35 13.63 -1.19
CA SER A 220 -18.44 14.29 -1.95
C SER A 220 -18.13 14.50 -3.44
N PHE A 221 -16.88 14.32 -3.84
CA PHE A 221 -16.43 14.40 -5.24
C PHE A 221 -16.19 13.02 -5.86
N ASN A 222 -16.52 11.93 -5.16
CA ASN A 222 -16.34 10.59 -5.67
C ASN A 222 -17.41 10.27 -6.74
N TRP A 223 -16.96 9.65 -7.81
CA TRP A 223 -17.80 9.13 -8.89
C TRP A 223 -17.54 7.65 -9.18
N TYR A 224 -16.40 7.14 -8.70
CA TYR A 224 -16.00 5.75 -8.86
C TYR A 224 -16.49 4.90 -7.68
N ASP A 225 -16.96 3.69 -7.98
CA ASP A 225 -17.42 2.73 -6.98
C ASP A 225 -16.23 2.07 -6.27
N TRP A 226 -15.77 2.73 -5.22
CA TRP A 226 -14.70 2.17 -4.39
C TRP A 226 -15.13 0.88 -3.70
N PRO A 227 -14.20 -0.10 -3.54
CA PRO A 227 -14.53 -1.33 -2.87
C PRO A 227 -15.00 -1.07 -1.43
N VAL A 228 -16.09 -1.71 -1.04
CA VAL A 228 -16.63 -1.67 0.33
C VAL A 228 -16.86 -3.10 0.80
N ASN A 229 -16.31 -3.44 1.96
CA ASN A 229 -16.61 -4.71 2.61
C ASN A 229 -17.57 -4.49 3.79
N PRO A 230 -18.87 -4.83 3.67
CA PRO A 230 -19.88 -4.53 4.70
C PRO A 230 -19.58 -5.20 6.05
N LEU A 231 -18.83 -6.31 6.05
CA LEU A 231 -18.46 -7.01 7.28
C LEU A 231 -17.48 -6.21 8.14
N TYR A 232 -16.63 -5.40 7.50
CA TYR A 232 -15.53 -4.68 8.16
C TYR A 232 -15.67 -3.17 8.09
N ALA A 233 -16.62 -2.64 7.32
CA ALA A 233 -16.78 -1.20 7.14
C ALA A 233 -16.86 -0.46 8.49
N ASN A 234 -16.07 0.62 8.62
CA ASN A 234 -15.89 1.41 9.83
C ASN A 234 -15.46 0.57 11.06
N ALA A 235 -14.66 -0.46 10.85
CA ALA A 235 -14.27 -1.43 11.88
C ALA A 235 -13.67 -0.76 13.13
N ARG A 236 -12.93 0.32 12.95
CA ARG A 236 -12.29 1.05 14.05
C ARG A 236 -13.30 1.60 15.06
N GLU A 237 -14.38 2.18 14.59
CA GLU A 237 -15.43 2.81 15.39
C GLU A 237 -16.56 1.83 15.74
N ARG A 238 -16.81 0.86 14.87
CA ARG A 238 -17.92 -0.09 14.97
C ARG A 238 -17.76 -1.09 16.11
N PHE A 239 -16.54 -1.54 16.37
CA PHE A 239 -16.28 -2.58 17.37
C PHE A 239 -15.81 -2.01 18.71
N ASN A 240 -16.29 -2.62 19.81
CA ASN A 240 -15.79 -2.31 21.14
C ASN A 240 -14.48 -3.06 21.41
N TRP A 241 -13.36 -2.39 21.14
CA TRP A 241 -12.03 -2.97 21.25
C TRP A 241 -11.59 -3.12 22.71
N PRO A 242 -10.94 -4.24 23.09
CA PRO A 242 -10.40 -4.45 24.43
C PRO A 242 -9.48 -3.31 24.87
N GLN A 243 -9.53 -2.98 26.17
CA GLN A 243 -8.65 -2.00 26.77
C GLN A 243 -7.26 -2.60 27.06
N ARG A 244 -6.34 -1.82 27.62
CA ARG A 244 -5.04 -2.31 28.05
C ARG A 244 -5.19 -3.41 29.08
N THR A 245 -4.29 -4.39 29.04
CA THR A 245 -4.21 -5.49 29.99
C THR A 245 -2.81 -5.50 30.58
N PRO A 246 -2.63 -5.60 31.91
CA PRO A 246 -1.31 -5.72 32.53
C PRO A 246 -0.49 -6.84 31.91
N TYR A 247 0.81 -6.56 31.67
CA TYR A 247 1.71 -7.55 31.07
C TYR A 247 1.74 -8.86 31.87
N GLY A 248 1.69 -9.98 31.18
CA GLY A 248 1.65 -11.30 31.79
C GLY A 248 0.25 -11.83 32.14
N GLN A 249 -0.78 -11.02 32.04
CA GLN A 249 -2.16 -11.48 32.16
C GLN A 249 -2.68 -12.12 30.88
N ASN A 250 -3.80 -12.86 30.98
CA ASN A 250 -4.43 -13.52 29.86
C ASN A 250 -5.85 -12.97 29.61
N PRO A 251 -6.02 -11.92 28.80
CA PRO A 251 -7.31 -11.31 28.53
C PRO A 251 -8.24 -12.25 27.75
N THR A 252 -9.54 -12.15 28.00
CA THR A 252 -10.56 -12.93 27.30
C THR A 252 -10.75 -12.44 25.87
N LYS A 253 -10.94 -13.38 24.94
CA LYS A 253 -11.25 -13.08 23.54
C LYS A 253 -12.65 -12.45 23.44
N PRO A 254 -12.80 -11.29 22.74
CA PRO A 254 -14.11 -10.70 22.46
C PRO A 254 -14.87 -11.55 21.44
N ASN A 255 -16.18 -11.76 21.66
CA ASN A 255 -17.03 -12.55 20.77
C ASN A 255 -17.62 -11.74 19.59
N SER A 256 -17.66 -10.40 19.73
CA SER A 256 -18.30 -9.48 18.77
C SER A 256 -17.38 -9.00 17.64
N ILE A 257 -16.09 -9.30 17.71
CA ILE A 257 -15.09 -8.82 16.72
C ILE A 257 -14.72 -9.98 15.79
N PRO A 258 -14.78 -9.78 14.46
CA PRO A 258 -14.32 -10.78 13.51
C PRO A 258 -12.88 -11.23 13.77
N SER A 259 -12.65 -12.54 13.75
CA SER A 259 -11.36 -13.12 14.15
C SER A 259 -10.18 -12.63 13.30
N ASN A 260 -10.39 -12.33 12.03
CA ASN A 260 -9.34 -11.83 11.14
C ASN A 260 -8.91 -10.37 11.43
N LEU A 261 -9.67 -9.61 12.22
CA LEU A 261 -9.26 -8.31 12.72
C LEU A 261 -8.41 -8.39 14.01
N LEU A 262 -8.30 -9.58 14.60
CA LEU A 262 -7.60 -9.81 15.86
C LEU A 262 -6.18 -10.32 15.59
N VAL A 263 -5.18 -9.62 16.13
CA VAL A 263 -3.76 -9.96 15.96
C VAL A 263 -3.48 -11.42 16.33
N GLN A 264 -4.04 -11.94 17.44
CA GLN A 264 -3.84 -13.33 17.84
C GLN A 264 -4.33 -14.32 16.78
N SER A 265 -5.51 -14.08 16.23
CA SER A 265 -6.15 -14.99 15.30
C SER A 265 -5.54 -14.96 13.90
N SER A 266 -5.04 -13.79 13.47
CA SER A 266 -4.57 -13.60 12.10
C SER A 266 -3.04 -13.66 11.96
N VAL A 267 -2.32 -13.33 13.04
CA VAL A 267 -0.85 -13.24 13.00
C VAL A 267 -0.19 -14.46 13.66
N PHE A 268 -0.75 -14.91 14.79
CA PHE A 268 -0.15 -15.98 15.58
C PHE A 268 -0.88 -17.32 15.46
N THR A 269 -1.99 -17.38 14.72
CA THR A 269 -2.77 -18.59 14.49
C THR A 269 -3.04 -18.77 12.99
N PRO A 270 -2.68 -19.92 12.36
CA PRO A 270 -1.89 -21.03 12.94
C PRO A 270 -0.49 -20.57 13.35
N SER A 271 0.25 -21.44 14.10
CA SER A 271 1.63 -21.15 14.51
C SER A 271 2.51 -20.76 13.32
N ILE A 272 3.51 -19.92 13.59
CA ILE A 272 4.52 -19.50 12.62
C ILE A 272 5.84 -20.25 12.78
N ASP A 273 5.92 -21.19 13.74
CA ASP A 273 7.18 -21.78 14.20
C ASP A 273 7.98 -22.50 13.10
N ASP A 274 7.29 -22.99 12.06
CA ASP A 274 7.91 -23.65 10.91
C ASP A 274 8.05 -22.74 9.67
N LEU A 275 7.68 -21.47 9.79
CA LEU A 275 7.70 -20.56 8.65
C LEU A 275 9.03 -19.80 8.54
N ALA A 276 9.46 -19.54 7.30
CA ALA A 276 10.61 -18.69 7.04
C ALA A 276 10.42 -17.29 7.67
N ASN A 277 11.53 -16.67 8.09
CA ASN A 277 11.59 -15.34 8.72
C ASN A 277 10.91 -15.23 10.11
N GLN A 278 10.49 -16.33 10.71
CA GLN A 278 9.92 -16.32 12.07
C GLN A 278 10.98 -15.99 13.15
N ASN A 279 12.24 -16.31 12.91
CA ASN A 279 13.37 -16.02 13.80
C ASN A 279 14.07 -14.67 13.49
N ASP A 280 13.62 -13.97 12.47
CA ASP A 280 14.11 -12.65 12.11
C ASP A 280 13.56 -11.59 13.07
N VAL A 281 14.21 -11.46 14.23
CA VAL A 281 13.78 -10.61 15.35
C VAL A 281 14.95 -9.77 15.84
N PHE A 282 14.72 -8.49 16.09
CA PHE A 282 15.70 -7.65 16.79
C PHE A 282 15.84 -8.08 18.25
N LYS A 283 17.08 -8.16 18.74
CA LYS A 283 17.36 -8.49 20.15
C LYS A 283 16.69 -7.47 21.09
N ALA A 284 16.18 -8.00 22.21
CA ALA A 284 15.70 -7.15 23.30
C ALA A 284 16.90 -6.41 23.95
N TYR A 285 16.72 -5.13 24.25
CA TYR A 285 17.78 -4.26 24.78
C TYR A 285 17.33 -3.38 25.94
N SER A 286 16.13 -3.61 26.48
CA SER A 286 15.56 -2.75 27.51
C SER A 286 14.59 -3.55 28.39
N ASP A 287 14.51 -3.22 29.67
CA ASP A 287 13.54 -3.79 30.60
C ASP A 287 12.08 -3.48 30.23
N LYS A 288 11.85 -2.47 29.36
CA LYS A 288 10.52 -2.16 28.81
C LYS A 288 9.84 -3.34 28.13
N PHE A 289 10.63 -4.32 27.66
CA PHE A 289 10.09 -5.55 27.09
C PHE A 289 9.31 -6.41 28.11
N ASN A 290 9.51 -6.19 29.40
CA ASN A 290 8.91 -6.97 30.49
C ASN A 290 7.84 -6.19 31.28
N ILE A 291 7.68 -4.87 31.04
CA ILE A 291 6.81 -4.02 31.88
C ILE A 291 5.71 -3.28 31.12
N ILE A 292 5.87 -3.09 29.79
CA ILE A 292 4.84 -2.40 29.00
C ILE A 292 3.59 -3.29 28.91
N ASP A 293 2.44 -2.74 29.24
CA ASP A 293 1.15 -3.43 29.21
C ASP A 293 0.74 -3.85 27.81
N GLU A 294 0.03 -4.96 27.69
CA GLU A 294 -0.57 -5.43 26.44
C GLU A 294 -1.61 -4.40 25.95
N GLY A 295 -1.45 -3.92 24.72
CA GLY A 295 -2.29 -2.86 24.15
C GLY A 295 -1.82 -1.44 24.46
N ASP A 296 -0.70 -1.25 25.14
CA ASP A 296 -0.13 0.09 25.29
C ASP A 296 0.63 0.52 24.03
N ILE A 297 -0.02 1.38 23.27
CA ILE A 297 0.49 1.97 22.03
C ILE A 297 0.64 3.50 22.14
N SER A 298 0.54 4.07 23.33
CA SER A 298 0.57 5.53 23.57
C SER A 298 1.95 6.13 23.37
N GLY A 299 3.01 5.35 23.60
CA GLY A 299 4.39 5.78 23.45
C GLY A 299 4.77 6.01 21.99
N LYS A 300 5.76 6.88 21.74
CA LYS A 300 6.37 7.05 20.42
C LYS A 300 7.10 5.77 19.99
N SER A 301 7.72 5.07 20.94
CA SER A 301 8.40 3.79 20.76
C SER A 301 7.89 2.77 21.79
N PHE A 302 8.21 1.50 21.64
CA PHE A 302 7.77 0.41 22.52
C PHE A 302 6.23 0.27 22.60
N LYS A 303 5.59 0.25 21.45
CA LYS A 303 4.16 -0.02 21.33
C LYS A 303 3.92 -1.52 21.45
N ARG A 304 3.32 -1.97 22.58
CA ARG A 304 2.95 -3.38 22.69
C ARG A 304 1.59 -3.63 22.05
N LEU A 305 1.53 -4.57 21.13
CA LEU A 305 0.26 -5.00 20.54
C LEU A 305 -0.63 -5.63 21.61
N HIS A 306 -1.95 -5.61 21.38
CA HIS A 306 -2.91 -6.39 22.14
C HIS A 306 -3.34 -7.61 21.31
N ARG A 307 -3.31 -8.81 21.90
CA ARG A 307 -3.66 -10.05 21.18
C ARG A 307 -5.07 -10.00 20.58
N TRP A 308 -6.00 -9.34 21.23
CA TRP A 308 -7.41 -9.23 20.81
C TRP A 308 -7.77 -7.85 20.26
N ARG A 309 -6.81 -7.18 19.63
CA ARG A 309 -7.01 -5.93 18.88
C ARG A 309 -6.27 -6.00 17.56
N PHE A 310 -6.47 -4.96 16.77
CA PHE A 310 -5.66 -4.68 15.59
C PHE A 310 -4.27 -4.14 15.97
N SER A 311 -3.32 -4.27 15.06
CA SER A 311 -2.01 -3.61 15.13
C SER A 311 -2.15 -2.13 14.74
N PRO A 312 -1.45 -1.19 15.38
CA PRO A 312 -1.21 0.12 14.78
C PRO A 312 -0.45 -0.06 13.45
N THR A 313 -0.38 1.02 12.65
CA THR A 313 0.37 1.00 11.39
C THR A 313 1.78 0.43 11.63
N ALA A 314 2.12 -0.60 10.88
CA ALA A 314 3.47 -1.14 10.84
C ALA A 314 4.41 -0.09 10.25
N ALA A 315 5.18 0.59 11.10
CA ALA A 315 6.18 1.58 10.73
C ALA A 315 7.47 1.21 11.45
N TYR A 316 8.39 0.61 10.73
CA TYR A 316 9.65 0.12 11.28
C TYR A 316 10.81 1.04 10.87
N GLY A 317 10.89 2.18 11.57
CA GLY A 317 12.12 2.97 11.64
C GLY A 317 12.96 2.57 12.84
N ASN A 318 14.17 3.09 12.96
CA ASN A 318 15.05 2.81 14.11
C ASN A 318 14.42 3.15 15.48
N ASN A 319 13.41 4.03 15.50
CA ASN A 319 12.77 4.53 16.71
C ASN A 319 11.40 3.91 17.01
N GLU A 320 10.80 3.14 16.11
CA GLU A 320 9.53 2.46 16.36
C GLU A 320 9.76 1.00 16.70
N VAL A 321 9.30 0.63 17.89
CA VAL A 321 9.45 -0.73 18.42
C VAL A 321 8.08 -1.28 18.70
N HIS A 322 7.64 -2.21 17.86
CA HIS A 322 6.40 -2.96 18.10
C HIS A 322 6.72 -4.24 18.86
N LEU A 323 6.11 -4.38 20.03
CA LEU A 323 6.31 -5.52 20.91
C LEU A 323 5.25 -6.58 20.67
N HIS A 324 5.70 -7.84 20.76
CA HIS A 324 4.79 -8.99 20.79
C HIS A 324 3.82 -8.87 21.98
N PRO A 325 2.55 -9.22 21.87
CA PRO A 325 1.57 -9.01 22.94
C PRO A 325 1.98 -9.56 24.30
N TYR A 326 2.50 -10.79 24.36
CA TYR A 326 2.78 -11.51 25.58
C TYR A 326 4.18 -12.15 25.66
N LYS A 327 5.05 -11.93 24.66
CA LYS A 327 6.46 -12.34 24.71
C LYS A 327 7.35 -11.11 24.92
N PRO A 328 8.48 -11.21 25.66
CA PRO A 328 9.37 -10.06 25.91
C PRO A 328 10.31 -9.80 24.72
N ARG A 329 9.76 -9.65 23.54
CA ARG A 329 10.47 -9.41 22.29
C ARG A 329 9.71 -8.50 21.34
N ARG A 330 10.40 -8.00 20.33
CA ARG A 330 9.77 -7.35 19.16
C ARG A 330 9.03 -8.40 18.33
N LEU A 331 8.21 -7.93 17.41
CA LEU A 331 7.65 -8.78 16.37
C LEU A 331 8.75 -9.32 15.47
N SER A 332 8.55 -10.51 14.93
CA SER A 332 9.38 -11.06 13.88
C SER A 332 8.98 -10.52 12.51
N VAL A 333 9.84 -10.68 11.51
CA VAL A 333 9.54 -10.32 10.13
C VAL A 333 8.31 -11.09 9.64
N ARG A 334 8.18 -12.40 9.97
CA ARG A 334 6.99 -13.21 9.61
C ARG A 334 5.70 -12.67 10.22
N GLU A 335 5.73 -12.28 11.49
CA GLU A 335 4.56 -11.68 12.16
C GLU A 335 4.12 -10.39 11.48
N VAL A 336 5.07 -9.56 11.06
CA VAL A 336 4.78 -8.33 10.33
C VAL A 336 4.28 -8.61 8.92
N MET A 337 4.81 -9.61 8.23
CA MET A 337 4.26 -10.05 6.94
C MET A 337 2.79 -10.42 7.07
N ARG A 338 2.40 -11.19 8.09
CA ARG A 338 1.00 -11.55 8.32
C ARG A 338 0.13 -10.34 8.68
N ILE A 339 0.65 -9.35 9.42
CA ILE A 339 -0.05 -8.07 9.66
C ILE A 339 -0.31 -7.33 8.33
N GLN A 340 0.58 -7.46 7.35
CA GLN A 340 0.42 -6.90 6.00
C GLN A 340 -0.31 -7.86 5.04
N SER A 341 -0.90 -8.93 5.58
CA SER A 341 -1.59 -9.96 4.79
C SER A 341 -0.75 -10.59 3.67
N VAL A 342 0.56 -10.66 3.86
CA VAL A 342 1.48 -11.33 2.94
C VAL A 342 1.31 -12.84 3.07
N PRO A 343 1.17 -13.60 1.97
CA PRO A 343 1.05 -15.06 2.01
C PRO A 343 2.23 -15.74 2.70
N ASP A 344 1.98 -16.78 3.48
CA ASP A 344 3.04 -17.50 4.24
C ASP A 344 4.12 -18.14 3.35
N LYS A 345 3.78 -18.44 2.10
CA LYS A 345 4.71 -18.97 1.10
C LYS A 345 5.75 -17.95 0.62
N PHE A 346 5.48 -16.65 0.82
CA PHE A 346 6.43 -15.60 0.51
C PHE A 346 7.53 -15.54 1.57
N GLU A 347 8.78 -15.44 1.13
CA GLU A 347 9.96 -15.45 1.99
C GLU A 347 10.91 -14.31 1.61
N LEU A 348 11.59 -13.73 2.61
CA LEU A 348 12.72 -12.84 2.39
C LEU A 348 14.04 -13.58 2.65
N PRO A 349 15.06 -13.44 1.77
CA PRO A 349 16.28 -14.21 1.86
C PRO A 349 17.14 -13.78 3.05
N ASN A 350 17.99 -14.70 3.53
CA ASN A 350 18.91 -14.43 4.65
C ASN A 350 19.99 -13.39 4.31
N SER A 351 20.26 -13.14 3.04
CA SER A 351 21.20 -12.10 2.58
C SER A 351 20.74 -10.69 2.86
N MET A 352 19.43 -10.45 3.02
CA MET A 352 18.92 -9.14 3.41
C MET A 352 19.21 -8.82 4.87
N THR A 353 19.56 -7.55 5.15
CA THR A 353 19.65 -7.08 6.53
C THR A 353 18.29 -7.10 7.21
N LEU A 354 18.26 -7.33 8.52
CA LEU A 354 17.01 -7.33 9.28
C LEU A 354 16.25 -5.99 9.15
N SER A 355 16.97 -4.87 9.15
CA SER A 355 16.39 -3.54 8.95
C SER A 355 15.74 -3.38 7.59
N SER A 356 16.37 -3.89 6.53
CA SER A 356 15.80 -3.87 5.16
C SER A 356 14.56 -4.75 5.05
N LYS A 357 14.54 -5.93 5.68
CA LYS A 357 13.38 -6.82 5.72
C LYS A 357 12.17 -6.09 6.34
N PHE A 358 12.32 -5.50 7.52
CA PHE A 358 11.26 -4.75 8.16
C PHE A 358 10.83 -3.53 7.36
N LYS A 359 11.77 -2.74 6.83
CA LYS A 359 11.50 -1.53 6.06
C LYS A 359 10.67 -1.82 4.82
N THR A 360 11.03 -2.82 4.03
CA THR A 360 10.34 -3.12 2.79
C THR A 360 8.91 -3.62 3.03
N ILE A 361 8.68 -4.47 4.05
CA ILE A 361 7.33 -4.93 4.39
C ILE A 361 6.47 -3.79 4.94
N SER A 362 7.02 -2.92 5.79
CA SER A 362 6.26 -1.81 6.38
C SER A 362 5.93 -0.70 5.38
N ASN A 363 6.72 -0.52 4.33
CA ASN A 363 6.45 0.46 3.28
C ASN A 363 5.30 0.02 2.35
N GLY A 364 5.12 -1.29 2.17
CA GLY A 364 4.16 -1.83 1.22
C GLY A 364 2.69 -1.59 1.58
N VAL A 365 1.84 -1.72 0.59
CA VAL A 365 0.38 -1.79 0.74
C VAL A 365 0.01 -3.20 1.21
N PRO A 366 -0.87 -3.37 2.23
CA PRO A 366 -1.35 -4.69 2.61
C PRO A 366 -1.96 -5.43 1.41
N VAL A 367 -1.57 -6.69 1.22
CA VAL A 367 -1.89 -7.45 -0.01
C VAL A 367 -3.40 -7.59 -0.24
N VAL A 368 -4.18 -7.82 0.83
CA VAL A 368 -5.65 -7.92 0.72
C VAL A 368 -6.27 -6.58 0.31
N LEU A 369 -5.80 -5.45 0.85
CA LEU A 369 -6.28 -4.12 0.44
C LEU A 369 -5.97 -3.85 -1.04
N ALA A 370 -4.75 -4.20 -1.48
CA ALA A 370 -4.35 -4.08 -2.88
C ALA A 370 -5.22 -4.96 -3.80
N LYS A 371 -5.59 -6.17 -3.35
CA LYS A 371 -6.49 -7.06 -4.08
C LYS A 371 -7.90 -6.46 -4.23
N GLU A 372 -8.47 -5.91 -3.17
CA GLU A 372 -9.81 -5.30 -3.22
C GLU A 372 -9.85 -4.12 -4.21
N ILE A 373 -8.80 -3.29 -4.22
CA ILE A 373 -8.65 -2.19 -5.19
C ILE A 373 -8.53 -2.75 -6.60
N ALA A 374 -7.67 -3.73 -6.81
CA ALA A 374 -7.48 -4.35 -8.11
C ALA A 374 -8.77 -4.99 -8.63
N GLN A 375 -9.53 -5.69 -7.76
CA GLN A 375 -10.81 -6.30 -8.13
C GLN A 375 -11.84 -5.24 -8.53
N SER A 376 -11.90 -4.10 -7.83
CA SER A 376 -12.82 -3.02 -8.22
C SER A 376 -12.44 -2.41 -9.59
N ILE A 377 -11.13 -2.27 -9.86
CA ILE A 377 -10.65 -1.83 -11.19
C ILE A 377 -10.99 -2.87 -12.24
N SER A 378 -10.74 -4.17 -11.97
CA SER A 378 -11.08 -5.27 -12.88
C SER A 378 -12.56 -5.23 -13.26
N ASN A 379 -13.45 -5.14 -12.27
CA ASN A 379 -14.91 -5.06 -12.49
C ASN A 379 -15.31 -3.81 -13.30
N PHE A 380 -14.59 -2.70 -13.11
CA PHE A 380 -14.90 -1.46 -13.83
C PHE A 380 -14.41 -1.48 -15.27
N ILE A 381 -13.30 -2.15 -15.58
CA ILE A 381 -12.76 -2.20 -16.94
C ILE A 381 -13.37 -3.30 -17.82
N GLU A 382 -14.02 -4.30 -17.24
CA GLU A 382 -14.88 -5.29 -17.91
C GLU A 382 -16.20 -4.67 -18.34
#